data_14565927c2f2db7745ecb55ffe327897
#
_entry.id   14565927c2f2db7745ecb55ffe327897
#
_cell.length_a   1.000
_cell.length_b   1.000
_cell.length_c   1.000
_cell.angle_alpha   90.00
_cell.angle_beta   90.00
_cell.angle_gamma   90.00
#
_symmetry.space_group_name_H-M   'P 1'
#
loop_
_entity.id
_entity.type
_entity.pdbx_description
1 polymer ?
#
loop_
_entity_poly.entity_id
_entity_poly.type
_entity_poly.pdbx_seq_one_letter_code
_entity_poly.pdbx_strand_id
1 'polypeptide(L)'
;MNLHTVLATRNPCFRASVPLFPVGLMLHSTGANNPNLRRYVGPDDGLIGFNPNGNYMNNPGARTCVHGFIGKLADGSIATYQILPWDMRAWHCGRGKNGSANDTHIGIEICEDGLEDASYFKAVYREAAELFAHLCKMFNLDPLAHGVILCHSEGRELGIASNHSDVMHWFPKHGKTMDDFRADVALEMEDNVTQEQFDTLMDNYLVRRGLMKPEAIWQVEGLARVKAAGITDGSRPLAFCTRLEAAMMAQKAAEG
;
A
#
# COMPACT_ATOMS: atom_id res chain seq x y z
N MET A 1 -1.01 -3.12 5.83
CA MET A 1 -0.76 -4.38 5.06
C MET A 1 -0.16 -5.44 5.98
N ASN A 2 -0.74 -6.64 5.97
CA ASN A 2 -0.29 -7.79 6.75
C ASN A 2 0.26 -8.87 5.79
N LEU A 3 1.50 -8.71 5.33
CA LEU A 3 2.12 -9.53 4.28
C LEU A 3 2.99 -10.65 4.85
N HIS A 4 2.68 -11.88 4.43
CA HIS A 4 3.43 -13.10 4.71
C HIS A 4 3.90 -13.76 3.41
N THR A 5 4.86 -14.68 3.50
CA THR A 5 5.39 -15.40 2.32
C THR A 5 5.46 -16.90 2.61
N VAL A 6 4.74 -17.68 1.79
CA VAL A 6 4.82 -19.16 1.75
C VAL A 6 4.88 -19.58 0.28
N LEU A 7 6.09 -19.72 -0.25
CA LEU A 7 6.29 -20.00 -1.67
C LEU A 7 5.76 -21.36 -2.08
N ALA A 8 5.01 -21.39 -3.17
CA ALA A 8 4.44 -22.60 -3.78
C ALA A 8 5.48 -23.35 -4.62
N THR A 9 6.56 -23.82 -3.98
CA THR A 9 7.74 -24.42 -4.64
C THR A 9 7.44 -25.68 -5.44
N ARG A 10 6.30 -26.33 -5.20
CA ARG A 10 5.85 -27.51 -5.95
C ARG A 10 4.96 -27.15 -7.14
N ASN A 11 4.47 -25.91 -7.22
CA ASN A 11 3.63 -25.43 -8.33
C ASN A 11 4.46 -25.39 -9.63
N PRO A 12 3.90 -25.80 -10.78
CA PRO A 12 4.59 -25.74 -12.06
C PRO A 12 5.10 -24.36 -12.47
N CYS A 13 4.40 -23.27 -12.10
CA CYS A 13 4.88 -21.90 -12.38
C CYS A 13 6.19 -21.59 -11.64
N PHE A 14 6.26 -21.91 -10.34
CA PHE A 14 7.49 -21.75 -9.57
C PHE A 14 8.63 -22.58 -10.17
N ARG A 15 8.35 -23.84 -10.54
CA ARG A 15 9.36 -24.77 -11.10
C ARG A 15 9.82 -24.36 -12.49
N ALA A 16 8.96 -23.72 -13.28
CA ALA A 16 9.32 -23.19 -14.59
C ALA A 16 10.28 -22.00 -14.48
N SER A 17 10.20 -21.24 -13.39
CA SER A 17 11.09 -20.11 -13.04
C SER A 17 11.29 -19.12 -14.20
N VAL A 18 10.20 -18.80 -14.91
CA VAL A 18 10.23 -17.84 -16.03
C VAL A 18 10.23 -16.43 -15.45
N PRO A 19 11.20 -15.58 -15.82
CA PRO A 19 11.21 -14.17 -15.34
C PRO A 19 9.98 -13.40 -15.80
N LEU A 20 9.51 -12.49 -14.96
CA LEU A 20 8.51 -11.46 -15.25
C LEU A 20 9.15 -10.09 -15.04
N PHE A 21 8.91 -9.18 -15.97
CA PHE A 21 9.19 -7.75 -15.82
C PHE A 21 7.86 -7.01 -15.69
N PRO A 22 7.38 -6.76 -14.46
CA PRO A 22 6.03 -6.25 -14.26
C PRO A 22 5.86 -4.85 -14.86
N VAL A 23 4.84 -4.68 -15.69
CA VAL A 23 4.39 -3.39 -16.19
C VAL A 23 3.02 -3.03 -15.63
N GLY A 24 2.43 -3.91 -14.82
CA GLY A 24 1.14 -3.69 -14.17
C GLY A 24 0.77 -4.80 -13.19
N LEU A 25 -0.39 -4.64 -12.61
CA LEU A 25 -0.99 -5.51 -11.59
C LEU A 25 -2.39 -5.91 -12.04
N MET A 26 -2.79 -7.15 -11.82
CA MET A 26 -4.14 -7.62 -12.13
C MET A 26 -4.82 -8.15 -10.88
N LEU A 27 -5.95 -7.55 -10.54
CA LEU A 27 -6.78 -7.93 -9.41
C LEU A 27 -7.80 -8.98 -9.86
N HIS A 28 -7.86 -10.07 -9.11
CA HIS A 28 -8.80 -11.15 -9.25
C HIS A 28 -9.58 -11.40 -7.96
N SER A 29 -10.60 -12.22 -8.04
CA SER A 29 -11.26 -12.81 -6.90
C SER A 29 -11.60 -14.28 -7.18
N THR A 30 -11.59 -15.12 -6.14
CA THR A 30 -11.52 -16.58 -6.27
C THR A 30 -12.77 -17.26 -6.85
N GLY A 31 -13.88 -16.54 -7.03
CA GLY A 31 -15.14 -17.10 -7.53
C GLY A 31 -15.73 -18.21 -6.65
N ALA A 32 -15.34 -18.29 -5.38
CA ALA A 32 -15.73 -19.36 -4.46
C ALA A 32 -16.03 -18.80 -3.08
N ASN A 33 -17.19 -19.15 -2.51
CA ASN A 33 -17.55 -18.76 -1.14
C ASN A 33 -16.64 -19.44 -0.10
N ASN A 34 -15.39 -19.02 -0.05
CA ASN A 34 -14.40 -19.46 0.92
C ASN A 34 -13.36 -18.36 1.21
N PRO A 35 -13.56 -17.54 2.24
CA PRO A 35 -12.68 -16.42 2.58
C PRO A 35 -11.35 -16.84 3.21
N ASN A 36 -11.14 -18.14 3.48
CA ASN A 36 -9.99 -18.60 4.26
C ASN A 36 -8.77 -18.86 3.36
N LEU A 37 -7.65 -18.24 3.70
CA LEU A 37 -6.37 -18.43 3.02
C LEU A 37 -5.92 -19.89 2.95
N ARG A 38 -6.17 -20.69 4.00
CA ARG A 38 -5.81 -22.12 4.02
C ARG A 38 -6.37 -22.94 2.86
N ARG A 39 -7.43 -22.45 2.19
CA ARG A 39 -7.99 -23.11 0.98
C ARG A 39 -7.03 -23.02 -0.20
N TYR A 40 -6.26 -21.95 -0.30
CA TYR A 40 -5.45 -21.59 -1.47
C TYR A 40 -3.96 -21.62 -1.18
N VAL A 41 -3.55 -21.32 0.05
CA VAL A 41 -2.17 -21.25 0.51
C VAL A 41 -1.86 -22.40 1.46
N GLY A 42 -0.68 -22.95 1.38
CA GLY A 42 -0.24 -24.03 2.28
C GLY A 42 1.12 -24.61 1.87
N PRO A 43 1.69 -25.43 2.75
CA PRO A 43 1.12 -25.98 3.99
C PRO A 43 0.88 -24.93 5.08
N ASP A 44 0.20 -25.35 6.17
CA ASP A 44 -0.01 -24.50 7.35
C ASP A 44 1.33 -24.04 7.94
N ASP A 45 1.43 -22.76 8.23
CA ASP A 45 2.59 -22.11 8.85
C ASP A 45 2.30 -21.70 10.31
N GLY A 46 1.17 -22.14 10.86
CA GLY A 46 0.70 -21.79 12.19
C GLY A 46 -0.25 -20.58 12.23
N LEU A 47 -0.41 -19.84 11.11
CA LEU A 47 -1.28 -18.67 11.00
C LEU A 47 -2.50 -18.93 10.11
N ILE A 48 -2.28 -19.55 8.94
CA ILE A 48 -3.38 -19.80 7.97
C ILE A 48 -4.32 -20.92 8.39
N GLY A 49 -3.86 -21.84 9.23
CA GLY A 49 -4.61 -22.99 9.71
C GLY A 49 -4.57 -24.21 8.76
N PHE A 50 -4.88 -25.35 9.31
CA PHE A 50 -4.83 -26.64 8.61
C PHE A 50 -5.92 -26.75 7.53
N ASN A 51 -5.52 -27.20 6.33
CA ASN A 51 -6.42 -27.58 5.25
C ASN A 51 -6.42 -29.11 5.08
N PRO A 52 -7.48 -29.81 5.53
CA PRO A 52 -7.52 -31.27 5.51
C PRO A 52 -7.51 -31.85 4.08
N ASN A 53 -7.92 -31.07 3.09
CA ASN A 53 -7.97 -31.52 1.70
C ASN A 53 -6.64 -31.36 0.96
N GLY A 54 -5.68 -30.61 1.51
CA GLY A 54 -4.38 -30.35 0.87
C GLY A 54 -4.45 -29.73 -0.54
N ASN A 55 -5.61 -29.13 -0.88
CA ASN A 55 -5.91 -28.66 -2.24
C ASN A 55 -5.53 -27.18 -2.47
N TYR A 56 -4.43 -26.73 -1.88
CA TYR A 56 -3.85 -25.41 -2.07
C TYR A 56 -2.90 -25.37 -3.28
N MET A 57 -2.47 -24.15 -3.66
CA MET A 57 -1.68 -23.91 -4.88
C MET A 57 -0.28 -24.52 -4.87
N ASN A 58 0.29 -24.87 -3.72
CA ASN A 58 1.57 -25.59 -3.64
C ASN A 58 1.42 -27.08 -4.00
N ASN A 59 0.98 -27.33 -5.22
CA ASN A 59 0.63 -28.66 -5.74
C ASN A 59 1.25 -28.85 -7.13
N PRO A 60 1.97 -29.96 -7.39
CA PRO A 60 2.59 -30.25 -8.68
C PRO A 60 1.58 -30.47 -9.83
N GLY A 61 0.32 -30.76 -9.52
CA GLY A 61 -0.77 -30.89 -10.50
C GLY A 61 -1.54 -29.60 -10.76
N ALA A 62 -1.16 -28.48 -10.13
CA ALA A 62 -1.83 -27.20 -10.35
C ALA A 62 -1.66 -26.71 -11.79
N ARG A 63 -2.75 -26.17 -12.37
CA ARG A 63 -2.76 -25.62 -13.73
C ARG A 63 -2.81 -24.11 -13.76
N THR A 64 -2.88 -23.48 -12.59
CA THR A 64 -2.94 -22.04 -12.37
C THR A 64 -2.02 -21.65 -11.23
N CYS A 65 -1.62 -20.40 -11.21
CA CYS A 65 -0.90 -19.79 -10.10
C CYS A 65 -1.07 -18.29 -10.17
N VAL A 66 -1.27 -17.67 -9.02
CA VAL A 66 -1.19 -16.22 -8.82
C VAL A 66 0.04 -15.91 -7.97
N HIS A 67 0.38 -14.64 -7.84
CA HIS A 67 1.50 -14.22 -7.01
C HIS A 67 1.13 -14.15 -5.53
N GLY A 68 -0.13 -13.84 -5.22
CA GLY A 68 -0.59 -13.78 -3.85
C GLY A 68 -2.09 -13.93 -3.68
N PHE A 69 -2.49 -14.25 -2.47
CA PHE A 69 -3.88 -14.32 -2.01
C PHE A 69 -4.11 -13.39 -0.84
N ILE A 70 -5.29 -12.77 -0.81
CA ILE A 70 -5.77 -11.93 0.31
C ILE A 70 -7.01 -12.62 0.90
N GLY A 71 -7.03 -12.82 2.22
CA GLY A 71 -8.17 -13.48 2.88
C GLY A 71 -7.98 -13.63 4.38
N LYS A 72 -8.82 -14.49 4.99
CA LYS A 72 -8.81 -14.74 6.44
C LYS A 72 -7.72 -15.72 6.85
N LEU A 73 -7.01 -15.36 7.91
CA LEU A 73 -6.20 -16.28 8.72
C LEU A 73 -7.09 -17.21 9.57
N ALA A 74 -6.47 -18.10 10.34
CA ALA A 74 -7.20 -19.01 11.23
C ALA A 74 -7.94 -18.29 12.38
N ASP A 75 -7.43 -17.16 12.82
CA ASP A 75 -8.04 -16.30 13.86
C ASP A 75 -9.10 -15.33 13.31
N GLY A 76 -9.31 -15.32 11.99
CA GLY A 76 -10.28 -14.47 11.30
C GLY A 76 -9.74 -13.09 10.88
N SER A 77 -8.52 -12.72 11.25
CA SER A 77 -7.87 -11.50 10.76
C SER A 77 -7.57 -11.61 9.27
N ILE A 78 -7.38 -10.46 8.60
CA ILE A 78 -7.06 -10.40 7.18
C ILE A 78 -5.56 -10.34 6.99
N ALA A 79 -5.07 -11.08 5.99
CA ALA A 79 -3.67 -11.06 5.59
C ALA A 79 -3.53 -11.27 4.08
N THR A 80 -2.37 -10.86 3.58
CA THR A 80 -1.85 -11.18 2.25
C THR A 80 -0.82 -12.30 2.36
N TYR A 81 -0.91 -13.31 1.50
CA TYR A 81 0.12 -14.34 1.35
C TYR A 81 0.71 -14.33 -0.04
N GLN A 82 1.98 -13.97 -0.13
CA GLN A 82 2.78 -14.16 -1.34
C GLN A 82 3.11 -15.63 -1.50
N ILE A 83 2.77 -16.22 -2.66
CA ILE A 83 3.04 -17.63 -2.98
C ILE A 83 3.97 -17.82 -4.17
N LEU A 84 4.24 -16.75 -4.92
CA LEU A 84 5.19 -16.72 -6.03
C LEU A 84 6.03 -15.44 -5.95
N PRO A 85 7.34 -15.45 -6.28
CA PRO A 85 8.12 -14.22 -6.42
C PRO A 85 7.43 -13.23 -7.35
N TRP A 86 7.44 -11.94 -7.00
CA TRP A 86 6.74 -10.89 -7.77
C TRP A 86 7.28 -10.73 -9.20
N ASP A 87 8.53 -11.07 -9.42
CA ASP A 87 9.25 -11.03 -10.69
C ASP A 87 9.29 -12.39 -11.42
N MET A 88 8.39 -13.31 -11.04
CA MET A 88 8.23 -14.62 -11.69
C MET A 88 6.88 -14.70 -12.39
N ARG A 89 6.86 -15.19 -13.64
CA ARG A 89 5.66 -15.34 -14.45
C ARG A 89 4.67 -16.32 -13.80
N ALA A 90 3.43 -15.87 -13.62
CA ALA A 90 2.33 -16.68 -13.13
C ALA A 90 1.39 -17.15 -14.29
N TRP A 91 0.35 -17.93 -13.95
CA TRP A 91 -0.70 -18.38 -14.87
C TRP A 91 -2.07 -18.05 -14.26
N HIS A 92 -2.45 -16.76 -14.28
CA HIS A 92 -3.62 -16.27 -13.55
C HIS A 92 -4.78 -15.79 -14.43
N CYS A 93 -4.53 -15.40 -15.68
CA CYS A 93 -5.56 -14.72 -16.50
C CYS A 93 -5.86 -15.39 -17.83
N GLY A 94 -5.21 -16.50 -18.17
CA GLY A 94 -5.37 -17.12 -19.48
C GLY A 94 -4.76 -16.27 -20.60
N ARG A 95 -5.39 -16.28 -21.79
CA ARG A 95 -4.90 -15.55 -22.98
C ARG A 95 -6.07 -14.92 -23.72
N GLY A 96 -5.86 -13.73 -24.26
CA GLY A 96 -6.76 -13.05 -25.20
C GLY A 96 -6.15 -12.95 -26.61
N LYS A 97 -6.81 -12.19 -27.47
CA LYS A 97 -6.39 -11.99 -28.89
C LYS A 97 -5.09 -11.20 -29.03
N ASN A 98 -4.76 -10.38 -28.06
CA ASN A 98 -3.58 -9.49 -28.07
C ASN A 98 -2.42 -10.02 -27.19
N GLY A 99 -2.55 -11.21 -26.58
CA GLY A 99 -1.52 -11.78 -25.74
C GLY A 99 -2.06 -12.29 -24.40
N SER A 100 -1.23 -12.17 -23.36
CA SER A 100 -1.59 -12.62 -22.01
C SER A 100 -0.98 -11.69 -20.96
N ALA A 101 -1.80 -11.21 -20.03
CA ALA A 101 -1.32 -10.48 -18.87
C ALA A 101 -0.45 -11.35 -17.93
N ASN A 102 -0.47 -12.67 -18.07
CA ASN A 102 0.52 -13.55 -17.42
C ASN A 102 1.98 -13.18 -17.75
N ASP A 103 2.20 -12.53 -18.90
CA ASP A 103 3.53 -12.18 -19.41
C ASP A 103 3.98 -10.78 -18.95
N THR A 104 3.08 -10.00 -18.29
CA THR A 104 3.29 -8.58 -18.03
C THR A 104 2.77 -8.08 -16.68
N HIS A 105 1.84 -8.79 -16.03
CA HIS A 105 1.18 -8.33 -14.81
C HIS A 105 1.36 -9.30 -13.64
N ILE A 106 1.51 -8.74 -12.46
CA ILE A 106 1.42 -9.48 -11.20
C ILE A 106 -0.05 -9.74 -10.91
N GLY A 107 -0.47 -11.00 -10.75
CA GLY A 107 -1.84 -11.37 -10.44
C GLY A 107 -2.06 -11.59 -8.94
N ILE A 108 -3.09 -10.99 -8.36
CA ILE A 108 -3.47 -11.12 -6.95
C ILE A 108 -4.95 -11.55 -6.87
N GLU A 109 -5.23 -12.54 -6.06
CA GLU A 109 -6.58 -13.06 -5.79
C GLU A 109 -7.10 -12.62 -4.43
N ILE A 110 -8.27 -12.01 -4.37
CA ILE A 110 -9.01 -11.85 -3.12
C ILE A 110 -9.88 -13.08 -2.90
N CYS A 111 -9.76 -13.73 -1.74
CA CYS A 111 -10.64 -14.82 -1.35
C CYS A 111 -12.06 -14.28 -1.16
N GLU A 112 -13.04 -14.82 -1.89
CA GLU A 112 -14.43 -14.41 -1.73
C GLU A 112 -15.10 -15.09 -0.53
N ASP A 113 -16.00 -14.36 0.09
CA ASP A 113 -17.05 -14.90 0.96
C ASP A 113 -18.36 -15.10 0.16
N GLY A 114 -19.53 -15.02 0.79
CA GLY A 114 -20.83 -15.04 0.11
C GLY A 114 -21.14 -13.75 -0.67
N LEU A 115 -20.21 -12.82 -0.83
CA LEU A 115 -20.30 -11.53 -1.53
C LEU A 115 -21.22 -10.49 -0.86
N GLU A 116 -21.70 -10.74 0.36
CA GLU A 116 -22.68 -9.87 1.03
C GLU A 116 -22.15 -9.26 2.35
N ASP A 117 -21.03 -9.77 2.91
CA ASP A 117 -20.45 -9.23 4.14
C ASP A 117 -19.65 -7.96 3.85
N ALA A 118 -20.26 -6.79 4.11
CA ALA A 118 -19.63 -5.50 3.89
C ALA A 118 -18.40 -5.26 4.78
N SER A 119 -18.34 -5.88 5.97
CA SER A 119 -17.18 -5.74 6.88
C SER A 119 -15.98 -6.53 6.36
N TYR A 120 -16.22 -7.72 5.86
CA TYR A 120 -15.21 -8.54 5.21
C TYR A 120 -14.70 -7.85 3.93
N PHE A 121 -15.63 -7.43 3.06
CA PHE A 121 -15.27 -6.71 1.83
C PHE A 121 -14.37 -5.51 2.13
N LYS A 122 -14.78 -4.64 3.06
CA LYS A 122 -13.99 -3.45 3.44
C LYS A 122 -12.58 -3.81 3.88
N ALA A 123 -12.43 -4.89 4.67
CA ALA A 123 -11.14 -5.31 5.19
C ALA A 123 -10.21 -5.85 4.09
N VAL A 124 -10.70 -6.74 3.21
CA VAL A 124 -9.87 -7.29 2.12
C VAL A 124 -9.61 -6.28 1.00
N TYR A 125 -10.55 -5.37 0.73
CA TYR A 125 -10.38 -4.27 -0.21
C TYR A 125 -9.25 -3.33 0.23
N ARG A 126 -9.24 -2.95 1.51
CA ARG A 126 -8.18 -2.13 2.09
C ARG A 126 -6.82 -2.83 2.02
N GLU A 127 -6.73 -4.09 2.44
CA GLU A 127 -5.50 -4.89 2.36
C GLU A 127 -5.00 -4.98 0.91
N ALA A 128 -5.93 -5.13 -0.08
CA ALA A 128 -5.59 -5.12 -1.49
C ALA A 128 -5.05 -3.77 -1.96
N ALA A 129 -5.66 -2.65 -1.55
CA ALA A 129 -5.18 -1.32 -1.90
C ALA A 129 -3.77 -1.05 -1.34
N GLU A 130 -3.53 -1.41 -0.08
CA GLU A 130 -2.22 -1.30 0.57
C GLU A 130 -1.16 -2.17 -0.14
N LEU A 131 -1.51 -3.42 -0.54
CA LEU A 131 -0.61 -4.30 -1.29
C LEU A 131 -0.28 -3.73 -2.68
N PHE A 132 -1.30 -3.25 -3.41
CA PHE A 132 -1.12 -2.69 -4.74
C PHE A 132 -0.28 -1.42 -4.71
N ALA A 133 -0.46 -0.55 -3.71
CA ALA A 133 0.38 0.62 -3.49
C ALA A 133 1.85 0.22 -3.23
N HIS A 134 2.07 -0.80 -2.38
CA HIS A 134 3.40 -1.35 -2.12
C HIS A 134 4.07 -1.86 -3.42
N LEU A 135 3.35 -2.63 -4.23
CA LEU A 135 3.87 -3.17 -5.49
C LEU A 135 4.09 -2.06 -6.54
N CYS A 136 3.21 -1.07 -6.62
CA CYS A 136 3.41 0.09 -7.48
C CYS A 136 4.68 0.86 -7.11
N LYS A 137 4.94 1.09 -5.83
CA LYS A 137 6.20 1.70 -5.35
C LYS A 137 7.41 0.82 -5.71
N MET A 138 7.33 -0.49 -5.48
CA MET A 138 8.42 -1.44 -5.73
C MET A 138 8.84 -1.48 -7.21
N PHE A 139 7.88 -1.45 -8.13
CA PHE A 139 8.12 -1.58 -9.57
C PHE A 139 8.02 -0.24 -10.32
N ASN A 140 7.93 0.88 -9.60
CA ASN A 140 7.80 2.23 -10.16
C ASN A 140 6.64 2.34 -11.18
N LEU A 141 5.46 1.87 -10.79
CA LEU A 141 4.24 1.88 -11.59
C LEU A 141 3.34 3.04 -11.17
N ASP A 142 2.73 3.72 -12.14
CA ASP A 142 1.69 4.72 -11.89
C ASP A 142 0.32 4.02 -11.81
N PRO A 143 -0.35 3.98 -10.64
CA PRO A 143 -1.62 3.27 -10.46
C PRO A 143 -2.76 3.84 -11.29
N LEU A 144 -2.67 5.11 -11.71
CA LEU A 144 -3.69 5.79 -12.51
C LEU A 144 -3.45 5.68 -14.01
N ALA A 145 -2.27 5.19 -14.43
CA ALA A 145 -1.97 5.03 -15.85
C ALA A 145 -2.80 3.88 -16.45
N HIS A 146 -3.28 4.11 -17.68
CA HIS A 146 -4.07 3.14 -18.43
C HIS A 146 -3.33 1.79 -18.56
N GLY A 147 -4.00 0.70 -18.19
CA GLY A 147 -3.47 -0.65 -18.33
C GLY A 147 -2.51 -1.08 -17.23
N VAL A 148 -2.21 -0.25 -16.24
CA VAL A 148 -1.31 -0.60 -15.12
C VAL A 148 -2.05 -1.40 -14.05
N ILE A 149 -3.16 -0.90 -13.53
CA ILE A 149 -4.01 -1.69 -12.62
C ILE A 149 -5.28 -2.09 -13.36
N LEU A 150 -5.46 -3.39 -13.52
CA LEU A 150 -6.59 -4.00 -14.21
C LEU A 150 -7.31 -5.00 -13.29
N CYS A 151 -8.59 -5.22 -13.55
CA CYS A 151 -9.24 -6.46 -13.16
C CYS A 151 -9.31 -7.43 -14.35
N HIS A 152 -9.77 -8.67 -14.13
CA HIS A 152 -9.81 -9.68 -15.19
C HIS A 152 -10.70 -9.25 -16.37
N SER A 153 -11.87 -8.66 -16.11
CA SER A 153 -12.77 -8.19 -17.17
C SER A 153 -12.16 -7.08 -18.04
N GLU A 154 -11.45 -6.13 -17.44
CA GLU A 154 -10.72 -5.08 -18.18
C GLU A 154 -9.58 -5.68 -19.01
N GLY A 155 -8.85 -6.65 -18.46
CA GLY A 155 -7.82 -7.39 -19.21
C GLY A 155 -8.41 -8.13 -20.42
N ARG A 156 -9.64 -8.67 -20.31
CA ARG A 156 -10.36 -9.25 -21.44
C ARG A 156 -10.69 -8.19 -22.50
N GLU A 157 -11.18 -7.02 -22.10
CA GLU A 157 -11.50 -5.93 -23.03
C GLU A 157 -10.26 -5.47 -23.81
N LEU A 158 -9.11 -5.40 -23.14
CA LEU A 158 -7.81 -5.15 -23.76
C LEU A 158 -7.32 -6.32 -24.62
N GLY A 159 -7.95 -7.49 -24.53
CA GLY A 159 -7.58 -8.69 -25.27
C GLY A 159 -6.33 -9.41 -24.75
N ILE A 160 -5.99 -9.25 -23.47
CA ILE A 160 -4.85 -9.88 -22.82
C ILE A 160 -5.24 -10.87 -21.70
N ALA A 161 -6.53 -11.13 -21.53
CA ALA A 161 -7.05 -12.12 -20.58
C ALA A 161 -8.20 -12.93 -21.19
N SER A 162 -8.55 -14.06 -20.58
CA SER A 162 -9.72 -14.88 -20.87
C SER A 162 -11.02 -14.23 -20.40
N ASN A 163 -12.16 -14.88 -20.67
CA ASN A 163 -13.47 -14.34 -20.32
C ASN A 163 -13.84 -14.68 -18.86
N HIS A 164 -13.57 -13.77 -17.93
CA HIS A 164 -14.05 -13.82 -16.56
C HIS A 164 -14.50 -12.42 -16.11
N SER A 165 -15.37 -12.37 -15.08
CA SER A 165 -16.01 -11.13 -14.61
C SER A 165 -15.44 -10.56 -13.31
N ASP A 166 -14.46 -11.24 -12.73
CA ASP A 166 -13.83 -10.81 -11.48
C ASP A 166 -13.02 -9.52 -11.73
N VAL A 167 -13.12 -8.51 -10.87
CA VAL A 167 -13.87 -8.47 -9.59
C VAL A 167 -15.26 -7.81 -9.73
N MET A 168 -15.72 -7.53 -10.97
CA MET A 168 -16.89 -6.68 -11.26
C MET A 168 -18.23 -7.30 -10.87
N HIS A 169 -18.29 -8.59 -10.55
CA HIS A 169 -19.49 -9.22 -9.98
C HIS A 169 -19.64 -8.94 -8.47
N TRP A 170 -18.58 -8.47 -7.81
CA TRP A 170 -18.52 -8.26 -6.36
C TRP A 170 -18.45 -6.77 -5.97
N PHE A 171 -17.47 -6.02 -6.49
CA PHE A 171 -17.20 -4.62 -6.13
C PHE A 171 -18.43 -3.71 -6.18
N PRO A 172 -19.26 -3.75 -7.25
CA PRO A 172 -20.45 -2.89 -7.34
C PRO A 172 -21.50 -3.15 -6.24
N LYS A 173 -21.56 -4.38 -5.68
CA LYS A 173 -22.46 -4.68 -4.56
C LYS A 173 -22.12 -3.87 -3.31
N HIS A 174 -20.87 -3.43 -3.19
CA HIS A 174 -20.37 -2.60 -2.09
C HIS A 174 -20.08 -1.15 -2.51
N GLY A 175 -20.64 -0.72 -3.66
CA GLY A 175 -20.51 0.66 -4.16
C GLY A 175 -19.10 1.05 -4.59
N LYS A 176 -18.28 0.08 -5.01
CA LYS A 176 -16.91 0.31 -5.50
C LYS A 176 -16.79 -0.05 -6.99
N THR A 177 -15.93 0.70 -7.66
CA THR A 177 -15.51 0.47 -9.05
C THR A 177 -14.01 0.22 -9.11
N MET A 178 -13.48 -0.14 -10.29
CA MET A 178 -12.03 -0.22 -10.49
C MET A 178 -11.37 1.16 -10.50
N ASP A 179 -12.10 2.22 -10.90
CA ASP A 179 -11.58 3.59 -10.81
C ASP A 179 -11.43 4.02 -9.35
N ASP A 180 -12.39 3.69 -8.47
CA ASP A 180 -12.27 3.91 -7.03
C ASP A 180 -11.06 3.14 -6.48
N PHE A 181 -10.86 1.88 -6.90
CA PHE A 181 -9.73 1.08 -6.43
C PHE A 181 -8.38 1.69 -6.84
N ARG A 182 -8.25 2.15 -8.10
CA ARG A 182 -7.03 2.83 -8.58
C ARG A 182 -6.76 4.13 -7.81
N ALA A 183 -7.80 4.92 -7.55
CA ALA A 183 -7.70 6.14 -6.75
C ALA A 183 -7.30 5.85 -5.29
N ASP A 184 -7.90 4.83 -4.67
CA ASP A 184 -7.55 4.41 -3.31
C ASP A 184 -6.10 3.89 -3.24
N VAL A 185 -5.62 3.14 -4.26
CA VAL A 185 -4.21 2.73 -4.36
C VAL A 185 -3.28 3.94 -4.49
N ALA A 186 -3.63 4.93 -5.32
CA ALA A 186 -2.84 6.16 -5.45
C ALA A 186 -2.76 6.92 -4.13
N LEU A 187 -3.86 6.98 -3.38
CA LEU A 187 -3.89 7.59 -2.05
C LEU A 187 -3.00 6.85 -1.04
N GLU A 188 -2.97 5.52 -1.08
CA GLU A 188 -2.07 4.70 -0.24
C GLU A 188 -0.59 4.82 -0.65
N MET A 189 -0.31 5.28 -1.87
CA MET A 189 1.05 5.59 -2.31
C MET A 189 1.55 6.94 -1.82
N GLU A 190 0.65 7.87 -1.50
CA GLU A 190 1.05 9.11 -0.87
C GLU A 190 1.67 8.77 0.50
N ASP A 191 2.83 9.34 0.78
CA ASP A 191 3.44 9.24 2.11
C ASP A 191 2.61 10.12 3.05
N ASN A 192 1.49 9.58 3.53
CA ASN A 192 0.64 10.24 4.50
C ASN A 192 1.44 10.41 5.80
N VAL A 193 2.03 11.59 5.96
CA VAL A 193 2.63 12.00 7.22
C VAL A 193 1.50 12.01 8.26
N THR A 194 1.56 11.13 9.24
CA THR A 194 0.61 11.14 10.35
C THR A 194 0.68 12.48 11.08
N GLN A 195 -0.39 12.87 11.79
CA GLN A 195 -0.36 14.09 12.60
C GLN A 195 0.82 14.09 13.57
N GLU A 196 1.13 12.96 14.20
CA GLU A 196 2.27 12.80 15.10
C GLU A 196 3.62 12.99 14.38
N GLN A 197 3.77 12.42 13.18
CA GLN A 197 4.96 12.64 12.35
C GLN A 197 5.08 14.09 11.90
N PHE A 198 3.96 14.71 11.49
CA PHE A 198 3.91 16.12 11.11
C PHE A 198 4.32 17.00 12.29
N ASP A 199 3.74 16.78 13.48
CA ASP A 199 4.08 17.53 14.69
C ASP A 199 5.56 17.37 15.04
N THR A 200 6.09 16.14 14.97
CA THR A 200 7.52 15.85 15.19
C THR A 200 8.43 16.59 14.18
N LEU A 201 8.06 16.55 12.89
CA LEU A 201 8.82 17.25 11.84
C LEU A 201 8.76 18.77 12.04
N MET A 202 7.60 19.28 12.43
CA MET A 202 7.37 20.70 12.68
C MET A 202 8.18 21.17 13.90
N ASP A 203 8.15 20.43 15.00
CA ASP A 203 8.95 20.73 16.20
C ASP A 203 10.44 20.73 15.88
N ASN A 204 10.94 19.74 15.18
CA ASN A 204 12.33 19.68 14.73
C ASN A 204 12.70 20.86 13.81
N TYR A 205 11.79 21.25 12.91
CA TYR A 205 11.98 22.42 12.06
C TYR A 205 12.05 23.72 12.87
N LEU A 206 11.13 23.91 13.82
CA LEU A 206 11.07 25.09 14.66
C LEU A 206 12.33 25.24 15.54
N VAL A 207 12.80 24.13 16.14
CA VAL A 207 14.04 24.09 16.92
C VAL A 207 15.23 24.45 16.03
N ARG A 208 15.38 23.80 14.88
CA ARG A 208 16.48 24.06 13.94
C ARG A 208 16.45 25.50 13.43
N ARG A 209 15.27 26.02 13.06
CA ARG A 209 15.09 27.41 12.65
C ARG A 209 15.49 28.39 13.76
N GLY A 210 15.15 28.11 15.00
CA GLY A 210 15.52 28.92 16.15
C GLY A 210 17.04 29.06 16.33
N LEU A 211 17.78 28.00 15.98
CA LEU A 211 19.23 27.96 16.09
C LEU A 211 19.98 28.60 14.88
N MET A 212 19.27 28.93 13.79
CA MET A 212 19.89 29.58 12.63
C MET A 212 20.36 30.98 12.98
N LYS A 213 21.50 31.37 12.38
CA LYS A 213 22.02 32.73 12.56
C LYS A 213 21.25 33.72 11.67
N PRO A 214 20.99 34.95 12.17
CA PRO A 214 20.48 36.01 11.34
C PRO A 214 21.43 36.32 10.20
N GLU A 215 20.93 36.45 8.96
CA GLU A 215 21.73 36.74 7.76
C GLU A 215 21.47 38.15 7.24
N ALA A 216 20.23 38.64 7.37
CA ALA A 216 19.90 39.96 6.92
C ALA A 216 20.49 41.05 7.86
N ILE A 217 21.04 42.12 7.30
CA ILE A 217 21.68 43.22 8.07
C ILE A 217 20.77 43.74 9.18
N TRP A 218 19.48 43.96 8.89
CA TRP A 218 18.54 44.47 9.88
C TRP A 218 18.27 43.48 11.04
N GLN A 219 18.37 42.17 10.77
CA GLN A 219 18.25 41.12 11.79
C GLN A 219 19.47 41.09 12.71
N VAL A 220 20.67 41.20 12.12
CA VAL A 220 21.93 41.21 12.87
C VAL A 220 22.00 42.44 13.78
N GLU A 221 21.70 43.65 13.24
CA GLU A 221 21.69 44.90 14.01
C GLU A 221 20.57 44.91 15.06
N GLY A 222 19.38 44.35 14.71
CA GLY A 222 18.26 44.22 15.64
C GLY A 222 18.63 43.32 16.80
N LEU A 223 19.20 42.15 16.55
CA LEU A 223 19.68 41.22 17.58
C LEU A 223 20.71 41.86 18.51
N ALA A 224 21.67 42.58 17.95
CA ALA A 224 22.69 43.28 18.73
C ALA A 224 22.08 44.31 19.70
N ARG A 225 21.09 45.09 19.25
CA ARG A 225 20.37 46.07 20.08
C ARG A 225 19.60 45.41 21.24
N VAL A 226 18.82 44.37 20.94
CA VAL A 226 17.99 43.72 21.99
C VAL A 226 18.83 42.93 22.98
N LYS A 227 19.99 42.41 22.58
CA LYS A 227 20.98 41.81 23.47
C LYS A 227 21.61 42.86 24.40
N ALA A 228 22.03 44.03 23.87
CA ALA A 228 22.58 45.11 24.66
C ALA A 228 21.56 45.66 25.66
N ALA A 229 20.29 45.65 25.31
CA ALA A 229 19.19 46.02 26.23
C ALA A 229 18.80 44.93 27.21
N GLY A 230 19.44 43.78 27.21
CA GLY A 230 19.15 42.65 28.12
C GLY A 230 17.79 42.01 27.91
N ILE A 231 17.16 42.22 26.76
CA ILE A 231 15.82 41.68 26.42
C ILE A 231 15.91 40.21 26.05
N THR A 232 16.99 39.79 25.42
CA THR A 232 17.25 38.39 25.02
C THR A 232 18.73 38.03 25.22
N ASP A 233 19.03 36.76 25.43
CA ASP A 233 20.39 36.23 25.42
C ASP A 233 20.95 36.00 24.00
N GLY A 234 20.07 36.01 22.99
CA GLY A 234 20.39 35.77 21.59
C GLY A 234 20.66 34.31 21.25
N SER A 235 20.34 33.36 22.10
CA SER A 235 20.59 31.93 21.87
C SER A 235 19.74 31.33 20.76
N ARG A 236 18.54 31.87 20.53
CA ARG A 236 17.59 31.41 19.50
C ARG A 236 17.00 32.58 18.70
N PRO A 237 17.81 33.28 17.91
CA PRO A 237 17.45 34.59 17.35
C PRO A 237 16.30 34.53 16.32
N LEU A 238 16.08 33.40 15.67
CA LEU A 238 15.02 33.20 14.66
C LEU A 238 13.92 32.26 15.13
N ALA A 239 13.83 31.93 16.42
CA ALA A 239 12.72 31.17 16.97
C ALA A 239 11.41 31.99 16.90
N PHE A 240 10.32 31.26 16.68
CA PHE A 240 9.00 31.84 16.88
C PHE A 240 8.77 32.05 18.37
N CYS A 241 8.17 33.17 18.75
CA CYS A 241 7.73 33.39 20.11
C CYS A 241 6.22 33.28 20.22
N THR A 242 5.77 32.76 21.34
CA THR A 242 4.34 32.74 21.69
C THR A 242 3.85 34.15 22.04
N ARG A 243 2.55 34.35 22.00
CA ARG A 243 1.93 35.62 22.46
C ARG A 243 2.31 35.97 23.91
N LEU A 244 2.46 34.95 24.76
CA LEU A 244 2.87 35.13 26.15
C LEU A 244 4.33 35.60 26.25
N GLU A 245 5.23 34.93 25.55
CA GLU A 245 6.68 35.33 25.52
C GLU A 245 6.82 36.75 24.97
N ALA A 246 6.12 37.09 23.90
CA ALA A 246 6.14 38.46 23.34
C ALA A 246 5.60 39.51 24.35
N ALA A 247 4.52 39.21 25.10
CA ALA A 247 3.99 40.07 26.13
C ALA A 247 4.97 40.26 27.30
N MET A 248 5.61 39.15 27.73
CA MET A 248 6.63 39.21 28.80
C MET A 248 7.85 40.02 28.39
N MET A 249 8.31 39.85 27.12
CA MET A 249 9.42 40.66 26.56
C MET A 249 9.04 42.17 26.50
N ALA A 250 7.82 42.48 26.07
CA ALA A 250 7.34 43.86 26.03
C ALA A 250 7.24 44.49 27.43
N GLN A 251 6.74 43.75 28.43
CA GLN A 251 6.70 44.19 29.80
C GLN A 251 8.10 44.49 30.35
N LYS A 252 9.05 43.55 30.17
CA LYS A 252 10.45 43.73 30.59
C LYS A 252 11.12 44.94 29.93
N ALA A 253 10.82 45.18 28.67
CA ALA A 253 11.34 46.35 27.94
C ALA A 253 10.74 47.70 28.45
N ALA A 254 9.56 47.69 29.06
CA ALA A 254 8.92 48.87 29.63
C ALA A 254 9.38 49.19 31.07
N GLU A 255 9.95 48.24 31.76
CA GLU A 255 10.46 48.36 33.15
C GLU A 255 11.93 48.81 33.21
N GLY A 256 12.65 48.83 32.09
CA GLY A 256 14.06 49.23 31.99
C GLY A 256 14.25 50.51 31.23
#